data_9069cf5e05d668786477d3cc80241ee4
#
_entry.id   9069cf5e05d668786477d3cc80241ee4
#
_cell.length_a   1.000
_cell.length_b   1.000
_cell.length_c   1.000
_cell.angle_alpha   90.00
_cell.angle_beta   90.00
_cell.angle_gamma   90.00
#
_symmetry.space_group_name_H-M   'P 1'
#
loop_
_entity.id
_entity.type
_entity.pdbx_description
1 polymer ?
#
loop_
_entity_poly.entity_id
_entity_poly.type
_entity_poly.pdbx_seq_one_letter_code
_entity_poly.pdbx_strand_id
1 'polypeptide(L)'
;MLTKAPNLNTQEIKLIVDGLNRPPFMCHLSMVEFDDKAPLEILELVNRVFTHLDNTHQAVDMQKETQEKTEERVCGFLKVLGYPCDFNPNYCRDIVNGEKRTLQHILYWLLSRLPDLQRKAYTAKFLVPLQIPDEYMHDEEMRNTLQVYKDLQAEFQAVHSNTEALRQESMNPAELKKEITQLEQEKEQLLTKINLFKNRGDSQDFQLLLDATSKLRKEQE
;
A
#
# COMPACT_ATOMS: atom_id res chain seq x y z
N MET A 1 -25.54 20.89 5.38
CA MET A 1 -25.88 20.34 4.06
C MET A 1 -25.18 19.02 3.93
N LEU A 2 -25.92 17.91 3.88
CA LEU A 2 -25.39 16.56 3.72
C LEU A 2 -24.91 16.43 2.28
N THR A 3 -23.61 16.53 2.05
CA THR A 3 -23.03 16.19 0.74
C THR A 3 -23.03 14.67 0.61
N LYS A 4 -24.09 14.13 0.00
CA LYS A 4 -24.09 12.73 -0.46
C LYS A 4 -22.86 12.50 -1.34
N ALA A 5 -22.20 11.35 -1.12
CA ALA A 5 -21.08 10.96 -1.98
C ALA A 5 -21.48 11.04 -3.46
N PRO A 6 -20.63 11.60 -4.33
CA PRO A 6 -20.95 11.67 -5.77
C PRO A 6 -21.14 10.28 -6.34
N ASN A 7 -21.91 10.14 -7.43
CA ASN A 7 -22.03 8.84 -8.10
C ASN A 7 -20.68 8.47 -8.72
N LEU A 8 -20.26 7.23 -8.54
CA LEU A 8 -19.11 6.67 -9.27
C LEU A 8 -19.42 6.60 -10.75
N ASN A 9 -18.42 6.84 -11.58
CA ASN A 9 -18.54 6.68 -13.03
C ASN A 9 -18.44 5.19 -13.41
N THR A 10 -18.82 4.87 -14.65
CA THR A 10 -18.81 3.48 -15.17
C THR A 10 -17.41 2.84 -15.11
N GLN A 11 -16.35 3.64 -15.27
CA GLN A 11 -14.97 3.13 -15.21
C GLN A 11 -14.57 2.75 -13.77
N GLU A 12 -14.99 3.53 -12.78
CA GLU A 12 -14.74 3.24 -11.37
C GLU A 12 -15.48 1.98 -10.92
N ILE A 13 -16.73 1.81 -11.35
CA ILE A 13 -17.50 0.58 -11.10
C ILE A 13 -16.83 -0.62 -11.76
N LYS A 14 -16.32 -0.48 -12.98
CA LYS A 14 -15.57 -1.52 -13.66
C LYS A 14 -14.30 -1.90 -12.90
N LEU A 15 -13.57 -0.94 -12.33
CA LEU A 15 -12.39 -1.20 -11.49
C LEU A 15 -12.76 -2.01 -10.24
N ILE A 16 -13.91 -1.73 -9.62
CA ILE A 16 -14.40 -2.50 -8.48
C ILE A 16 -14.66 -3.96 -8.90
N VAL A 17 -15.40 -4.17 -9.98
CA VAL A 17 -15.78 -5.50 -10.47
C VAL A 17 -14.53 -6.28 -10.89
N ASP A 18 -13.63 -5.67 -11.65
CA ASP A 18 -12.36 -6.27 -12.07
C ASP A 18 -11.48 -6.63 -10.85
N GLY A 19 -11.43 -5.76 -9.83
CA GLY A 19 -10.71 -6.01 -8.59
C GLY A 19 -11.27 -7.18 -7.80
N LEU A 20 -12.60 -7.29 -7.68
CA LEU A 20 -13.28 -8.40 -6.99
C LEU A 20 -13.18 -9.73 -7.78
N ASN A 21 -13.02 -9.68 -9.09
CA ASN A 21 -12.89 -10.88 -9.93
C ASN A 21 -11.46 -11.42 -9.97
N ARG A 22 -10.46 -10.61 -9.64
CA ARG A 22 -9.06 -11.03 -9.55
C ARG A 22 -8.77 -11.83 -8.28
N PRO A 23 -7.74 -12.68 -8.27
CA PRO A 23 -7.24 -13.23 -7.02
C PRO A 23 -6.87 -12.11 -6.03
N PRO A 24 -7.16 -12.26 -4.74
CA PRO A 24 -7.62 -13.47 -4.05
C PRO A 24 -9.15 -13.63 -3.98
N PHE A 25 -9.94 -12.67 -4.44
CA PHE A 25 -11.40 -12.65 -4.18
C PHE A 25 -12.19 -13.60 -5.08
N MET A 26 -11.90 -13.63 -6.38
CA MET A 26 -12.51 -14.53 -7.39
C MET A 26 -14.03 -14.60 -7.30
N CYS A 27 -14.70 -13.42 -7.25
CA CYS A 27 -16.14 -13.33 -7.05
C CYS A 27 -16.95 -13.65 -8.30
N HIS A 28 -16.34 -13.62 -9.51
CA HIS A 28 -16.99 -13.91 -10.80
C HIS A 28 -18.26 -13.09 -11.06
N LEU A 29 -18.21 -11.79 -10.75
CA LEU A 29 -19.34 -10.86 -10.88
C LEU A 29 -19.26 -10.16 -12.24
N SER A 30 -20.43 -10.00 -12.89
CA SER A 30 -20.61 -9.04 -13.99
C SER A 30 -20.96 -7.65 -13.41
N MET A 31 -20.87 -6.61 -14.25
CA MET A 31 -21.25 -5.24 -13.84
C MET A 31 -22.75 -5.15 -13.50
N VAL A 32 -23.60 -5.90 -14.21
CA VAL A 32 -25.04 -5.93 -13.96
C VAL A 32 -25.35 -6.61 -12.64
N GLU A 33 -24.74 -7.80 -12.39
CA GLU A 33 -24.90 -8.51 -11.12
C GLU A 33 -24.40 -7.70 -9.92
N PHE A 34 -23.31 -6.94 -10.10
CA PHE A 34 -22.82 -6.05 -9.03
C PHE A 34 -23.81 -4.90 -8.78
N ASP A 35 -24.42 -4.37 -9.84
CA ASP A 35 -25.42 -3.30 -9.71
C ASP A 35 -26.73 -3.78 -9.10
N ASP A 36 -27.14 -5.01 -9.35
CA ASP A 36 -28.37 -5.62 -8.80
C ASP A 36 -28.21 -6.14 -7.36
N LYS A 37 -27.01 -6.13 -6.79
CA LYS A 37 -26.77 -6.63 -5.44
C LYS A 37 -27.52 -5.85 -4.35
N ALA A 38 -28.07 -6.61 -3.40
CA ALA A 38 -28.69 -6.05 -2.22
C ALA A 38 -27.66 -5.33 -1.32
N PRO A 39 -28.09 -4.34 -0.52
CA PRO A 39 -27.20 -3.60 0.38
C PRO A 39 -26.32 -4.47 1.26
N LEU A 40 -26.88 -5.52 1.85
CA LEU A 40 -26.14 -6.46 2.70
C LEU A 40 -25.07 -7.23 1.92
N GLU A 41 -25.36 -7.65 0.69
CA GLU A 41 -24.39 -8.36 -0.14
C GLU A 41 -23.18 -7.48 -0.50
N ILE A 42 -23.39 -6.17 -0.71
CA ILE A 42 -22.29 -5.23 -0.95
C ILE A 42 -21.47 -5.06 0.33
N LEU A 43 -22.11 -4.99 1.49
CA LEU A 43 -21.42 -4.94 2.78
C LEU A 43 -20.61 -6.24 3.04
N GLU A 44 -21.13 -7.40 2.63
CA GLU A 44 -20.39 -8.67 2.66
C GLU A 44 -19.16 -8.64 1.77
N LEU A 45 -19.22 -8.00 0.58
CA LEU A 45 -18.05 -7.79 -0.26
C LEU A 45 -16.99 -6.91 0.42
N VAL A 46 -17.41 -5.84 1.09
CA VAL A 46 -16.50 -5.01 1.91
C VAL A 46 -15.85 -5.85 2.99
N ASN A 47 -16.63 -6.66 3.72
CA ASN A 47 -16.10 -7.54 4.76
C ASN A 47 -15.13 -8.59 4.20
N ARG A 48 -15.37 -9.10 3.00
CA ARG A 48 -14.45 -10.02 2.31
C ARG A 48 -13.11 -9.36 2.01
N VAL A 49 -13.12 -8.08 1.61
CA VAL A 49 -11.88 -7.31 1.44
C VAL A 49 -11.19 -7.08 2.79
N PHE A 50 -11.94 -6.75 3.84
CA PHE A 50 -11.40 -6.61 5.18
C PHE A 50 -10.74 -7.89 5.70
N THR A 51 -11.39 -9.04 5.49
CA THR A 51 -10.82 -10.37 5.85
C THR A 51 -9.48 -10.62 5.15
N HIS A 52 -9.34 -10.16 3.92
CA HIS A 52 -8.07 -10.27 3.21
C HIS A 52 -6.98 -9.34 3.77
N LEU A 53 -7.37 -8.17 4.25
CA LEU A 53 -6.46 -7.22 4.90
C LEU A 53 -6.10 -7.66 6.33
N ASP A 54 -7.08 -8.17 7.07
CA ASP A 54 -6.92 -8.68 8.42
C ASP A 54 -7.87 -9.85 8.70
N ASN A 55 -7.29 -11.02 9.01
CA ASN A 55 -8.03 -12.25 9.28
C ASN A 55 -8.98 -12.16 10.50
N THR A 56 -8.84 -11.17 11.36
CA THR A 56 -9.75 -10.96 12.50
C THR A 56 -11.21 -10.74 12.05
N HIS A 57 -11.43 -10.28 10.82
CA HIS A 57 -12.77 -10.09 10.24
C HIS A 57 -13.38 -11.37 9.66
N GLN A 58 -12.67 -12.50 9.63
CA GLN A 58 -13.15 -13.74 8.99
C GLN A 58 -14.31 -14.40 9.72
N ALA A 59 -14.34 -14.32 11.06
CA ALA A 59 -15.31 -15.01 11.90
C ALA A 59 -16.65 -14.28 12.08
N VAL A 60 -16.88 -13.18 11.37
CA VAL A 60 -18.03 -12.32 11.57
C VAL A 60 -19.21 -12.79 10.70
N ASP A 61 -20.26 -13.28 11.35
CA ASP A 61 -21.55 -13.54 10.71
C ASP A 61 -22.36 -12.23 10.68
N MET A 62 -22.36 -11.55 9.55
CA MET A 62 -22.99 -10.24 9.38
C MET A 62 -24.51 -10.26 9.56
N GLN A 63 -25.14 -11.44 9.43
CA GLN A 63 -26.59 -11.58 9.65
C GLN A 63 -26.94 -11.62 11.14
N LYS A 64 -25.98 -12.00 12.00
CA LYS A 64 -26.18 -12.11 13.46
C LYS A 64 -25.55 -10.95 14.22
N GLU A 65 -24.72 -10.14 13.55
CA GLU A 65 -24.07 -9.00 14.17
C GLU A 65 -25.08 -7.87 14.39
N THR A 66 -25.04 -7.24 15.57
CA THR A 66 -25.88 -6.06 15.84
C THR A 66 -25.36 -4.86 15.06
N GLN A 67 -26.24 -3.94 14.67
CA GLN A 67 -25.86 -2.73 13.91
C GLN A 67 -24.76 -1.93 14.59
N GLU A 68 -24.81 -1.81 15.91
CA GLU A 68 -23.79 -1.09 16.71
C GLU A 68 -22.40 -1.74 16.59
N LYS A 69 -22.33 -3.07 16.67
CA LYS A 69 -21.07 -3.81 16.50
C LYS A 69 -20.54 -3.72 15.08
N THR A 70 -21.42 -3.79 14.09
CA THR A 70 -21.03 -3.60 12.68
C THR A 70 -20.49 -2.19 12.47
N GLU A 71 -21.12 -1.16 13.05
CA GLU A 71 -20.66 0.22 12.97
C GLU A 71 -19.27 0.37 13.60
N GLU A 72 -19.10 -0.07 14.84
CA GLU A 72 -17.83 0.01 15.55
C GLU A 72 -16.70 -0.69 14.77
N ARG A 73 -16.96 -1.91 14.30
CA ARG A 73 -15.98 -2.72 13.57
C ARG A 73 -15.63 -2.12 12.22
N VAL A 74 -16.62 -1.78 11.39
CA VAL A 74 -16.39 -1.30 10.03
C VAL A 74 -15.80 0.12 10.04
N CYS A 75 -16.41 1.05 10.79
CA CYS A 75 -15.91 2.42 10.90
C CYS A 75 -14.58 2.47 11.64
N GLY A 76 -14.39 1.64 12.68
CA GLY A 76 -13.12 1.51 13.40
C GLY A 76 -12.00 1.06 12.49
N PHE A 77 -12.21 0.01 11.69
CA PHE A 77 -11.21 -0.49 10.77
C PHE A 77 -10.90 0.48 9.63
N LEU A 78 -11.90 1.15 9.07
CA LEU A 78 -11.69 2.21 8.06
C LEU A 78 -10.87 3.38 8.62
N LYS A 79 -11.07 3.77 9.87
CA LYS A 79 -10.23 4.79 10.56
C LYS A 79 -8.78 4.33 10.66
N VAL A 80 -8.55 3.09 11.07
CA VAL A 80 -7.21 2.49 11.16
C VAL A 80 -6.52 2.46 9.80
N LEU A 81 -7.24 2.13 8.74
CA LEU A 81 -6.72 2.15 7.37
C LEU A 81 -6.47 3.57 6.85
N GLY A 82 -7.03 4.59 7.49
CA GLY A 82 -6.92 5.99 7.08
C GLY A 82 -7.81 6.34 5.89
N TYR A 83 -9.03 5.82 5.88
CA TYR A 83 -10.03 6.19 4.87
C TYR A 83 -10.36 7.68 4.99
N PRO A 84 -10.28 8.47 3.90
CA PRO A 84 -10.43 9.92 3.93
C PRO A 84 -11.92 10.32 4.03
N CYS A 85 -12.50 10.21 5.21
CA CYS A 85 -13.89 10.56 5.45
C CYS A 85 -14.06 11.11 6.87
N ASP A 86 -15.00 12.05 7.04
CA ASP A 86 -15.49 12.46 8.36
C ASP A 86 -16.47 11.40 8.84
N PHE A 87 -16.05 10.57 9.81
CA PHE A 87 -16.87 9.53 10.42
C PHE A 87 -17.90 10.16 11.36
N ASN A 88 -18.82 10.94 10.78
CA ASN A 88 -19.97 11.45 11.54
C ASN A 88 -21.01 10.32 11.73
N PRO A 89 -21.88 10.41 12.74
CA PRO A 89 -22.86 9.36 13.03
C PRO A 89 -23.78 9.02 11.86
N ASN A 90 -24.08 9.97 10.98
CA ASN A 90 -24.92 9.74 9.81
C ASN A 90 -24.19 8.89 8.77
N TYR A 91 -22.89 9.17 8.50
CA TYR A 91 -22.08 8.40 7.58
C TYR A 91 -21.88 6.96 8.06
N CYS A 92 -21.60 6.78 9.35
CA CYS A 92 -21.49 5.45 9.94
C CYS A 92 -22.80 4.66 9.81
N ARG A 93 -23.93 5.32 10.03
CA ARG A 93 -25.26 4.72 9.85
C ARG A 93 -25.54 4.36 8.39
N ASP A 94 -25.13 5.18 7.43
CA ASP A 94 -25.28 4.90 6.00
C ASP A 94 -24.47 3.64 5.60
N ILE A 95 -23.28 3.45 6.18
CA ILE A 95 -22.49 2.23 5.98
C ILE A 95 -23.24 0.99 6.50
N VAL A 96 -23.75 1.05 7.74
CA VAL A 96 -24.43 -0.09 8.38
C VAL A 96 -25.77 -0.41 7.68
N ASN A 97 -26.49 0.61 7.24
CA ASN A 97 -27.73 0.44 6.47
C ASN A 97 -27.48 -0.06 5.04
N GLY A 98 -26.21 -0.16 4.64
CA GLY A 98 -25.85 -0.64 3.33
C GLY A 98 -26.09 0.37 2.21
N GLU A 99 -25.97 1.70 2.48
CA GLU A 99 -26.16 2.67 1.41
C GLU A 99 -25.18 2.38 0.26
N LYS A 100 -25.74 2.00 -0.86
CA LYS A 100 -25.00 1.47 -2.03
C LYS A 100 -23.87 2.39 -2.48
N ARG A 101 -24.13 3.69 -2.56
CA ARG A 101 -23.13 4.67 -3.00
C ARG A 101 -21.94 4.72 -2.05
N THR A 102 -22.23 4.80 -0.76
CA THR A 102 -21.20 4.85 0.29
C THR A 102 -20.33 3.59 0.25
N LEU A 103 -20.93 2.42 0.15
CA LEU A 103 -20.21 1.15 0.07
C LEU A 103 -19.41 0.99 -1.24
N GLN A 104 -19.92 1.47 -2.36
CA GLN A 104 -19.20 1.48 -3.64
C GLN A 104 -17.94 2.36 -3.56
N HIS A 105 -18.03 3.55 -2.95
CA HIS A 105 -16.85 4.41 -2.74
C HIS A 105 -15.81 3.75 -1.84
N ILE A 106 -16.25 3.09 -0.77
CA ILE A 106 -15.36 2.33 0.12
C ILE A 106 -14.67 1.20 -0.65
N LEU A 107 -15.42 0.39 -1.42
CA LEU A 107 -14.85 -0.68 -2.24
C LEU A 107 -13.85 -0.16 -3.28
N TYR A 108 -14.18 0.92 -3.96
CA TYR A 108 -13.27 1.55 -4.93
C TYR A 108 -11.95 1.96 -4.28
N TRP A 109 -12.03 2.64 -3.13
CA TRP A 109 -10.86 3.09 -2.41
C TRP A 109 -10.02 1.91 -1.88
N LEU A 110 -10.66 0.87 -1.35
CA LEU A 110 -10.00 -0.33 -0.84
C LEU A 110 -9.25 -1.08 -1.97
N LEU A 111 -9.93 -1.34 -3.07
CA LEU A 111 -9.39 -2.13 -4.18
C LEU A 111 -8.30 -1.39 -4.97
N SER A 112 -8.43 -0.06 -5.09
CA SER A 112 -7.41 0.75 -5.79
C SER A 112 -6.09 0.86 -5.02
N ARG A 113 -6.08 0.61 -3.70
CA ARG A 113 -4.92 0.76 -2.81
C ARG A 113 -4.60 -0.50 -2.01
N LEU A 114 -5.06 -1.65 -2.45
CA LEU A 114 -4.99 -2.91 -1.71
C LEU A 114 -3.59 -3.24 -1.16
N PRO A 115 -2.48 -3.12 -1.93
CA PRO A 115 -1.14 -3.42 -1.42
C PRO A 115 -0.69 -2.49 -0.28
N ASP A 116 -1.00 -1.20 -0.39
CA ASP A 116 -0.65 -0.22 0.65
C ASP A 116 -1.48 -0.42 1.91
N LEU A 117 -2.75 -0.77 1.74
CA LEU A 117 -3.66 -1.05 2.85
C LEU A 117 -3.30 -2.34 3.60
N GLN A 118 -2.78 -3.36 2.90
CA GLN A 118 -2.23 -4.56 3.55
C GLN A 118 -1.08 -4.22 4.49
N ARG A 119 -0.16 -3.35 4.05
CA ARG A 119 0.95 -2.89 4.90
C ARG A 119 0.44 -2.12 6.11
N LYS A 120 -0.52 -1.20 5.90
CA LYS A 120 -1.13 -0.42 6.99
C LYS A 120 -1.87 -1.32 7.98
N ALA A 121 -2.68 -2.27 7.50
CA ALA A 121 -3.38 -3.21 8.37
C ALA A 121 -2.42 -4.07 9.19
N TYR A 122 -1.31 -4.52 8.58
CA TYR A 122 -0.28 -5.25 9.29
C TYR A 122 0.39 -4.42 10.39
N THR A 123 0.81 -3.20 10.07
CA THR A 123 1.48 -2.31 11.04
C THR A 123 0.53 -1.86 12.13
N ALA A 124 -0.73 -1.63 11.82
CA ALA A 124 -1.73 -1.18 12.77
C ALA A 124 -1.92 -2.15 13.95
N LYS A 125 -1.76 -3.46 13.73
CA LYS A 125 -1.84 -4.47 14.80
C LYS A 125 -0.86 -4.20 15.96
N PHE A 126 0.29 -3.63 15.65
CA PHE A 126 1.36 -3.38 16.61
C PHE A 126 1.37 -1.92 17.10
N LEU A 127 0.69 -1.02 16.41
CA LEU A 127 0.74 0.42 16.68
C LEU A 127 -0.54 0.98 17.30
N VAL A 128 -1.61 0.19 17.42
CA VAL A 128 -2.83 0.63 18.10
C VAL A 128 -2.51 0.89 19.58
N PRO A 129 -2.78 2.11 20.09
CA PRO A 129 -2.53 2.41 21.49
C PRO A 129 -3.40 1.53 22.40
N LEU A 130 -2.79 0.87 23.36
CA LEU A 130 -3.51 0.18 24.42
C LEU A 130 -4.10 1.23 25.37
N GLN A 131 -5.43 1.24 25.50
CA GLN A 131 -6.12 2.06 26.48
C GLN A 131 -6.24 1.26 27.76
N ILE A 132 -5.42 1.60 28.76
CA ILE A 132 -5.45 0.99 30.08
C ILE A 132 -6.21 1.95 31.00
N PRO A 133 -7.27 1.51 31.70
CA PRO A 133 -7.96 2.35 32.69
C PRO A 133 -7.01 2.83 33.79
N ASP A 134 -7.20 4.07 34.24
CA ASP A 134 -6.34 4.71 35.24
C ASP A 134 -6.24 3.95 36.56
N GLU A 135 -7.24 3.14 36.88
CA GLU A 135 -7.27 2.27 38.07
C GLU A 135 -6.08 1.29 38.13
N TYR A 136 -5.64 0.79 36.97
CA TYR A 136 -4.52 -0.15 36.87
C TYR A 136 -3.15 0.53 36.78
N MET A 137 -3.12 1.85 36.62
CA MET A 137 -1.87 2.62 36.50
C MET A 137 -1.18 2.83 37.85
N HIS A 138 -1.82 2.46 38.96
CA HIS A 138 -1.21 2.51 40.30
C HIS A 138 -0.25 1.36 40.56
N ASP A 139 -0.37 0.25 39.80
CA ASP A 139 0.49 -0.90 39.90
C ASP A 139 1.84 -0.64 39.21
N GLU A 140 2.95 -0.86 39.93
CA GLU A 140 4.31 -0.63 39.40
C GLU A 140 4.67 -1.64 38.29
N GLU A 141 4.25 -2.89 38.42
CA GLU A 141 4.50 -3.94 37.42
C GLU A 141 3.74 -3.60 36.11
N MET A 142 2.51 -3.12 36.22
CA MET A 142 1.72 -2.68 35.07
C MET A 142 2.36 -1.49 34.36
N ARG A 143 2.86 -0.49 35.11
CA ARG A 143 3.56 0.66 34.53
C ARG A 143 4.84 0.27 33.80
N ASN A 144 5.63 -0.63 34.40
CA ASN A 144 6.86 -1.13 33.80
C ASN A 144 6.57 -1.90 32.51
N THR A 145 5.57 -2.77 32.53
CA THR A 145 5.13 -3.52 31.34
C THR A 145 4.63 -2.59 30.23
N LEU A 146 3.86 -1.56 30.57
CA LEU A 146 3.40 -0.57 29.62
C LEU A 146 4.56 0.23 29.02
N GLN A 147 5.58 0.55 29.82
CA GLN A 147 6.77 1.25 29.32
C GLN A 147 7.54 0.37 28.33
N VAL A 148 7.79 -0.89 28.65
CA VAL A 148 8.42 -1.85 27.74
C VAL A 148 7.63 -2.00 26.45
N TYR A 149 6.29 -2.06 26.55
CA TYR A 149 5.43 -2.12 25.37
C TYR A 149 5.57 -0.89 24.46
N LYS A 150 5.61 0.32 25.04
CA LYS A 150 5.82 1.57 24.28
C LYS A 150 7.20 1.62 23.64
N ASP A 151 8.23 1.17 24.32
CA ASP A 151 9.59 1.12 23.80
C ASP A 151 9.68 0.15 22.62
N LEU A 152 9.06 -1.03 22.73
CA LEU A 152 8.97 -2.00 21.62
C LEU A 152 8.18 -1.46 20.44
N GLN A 153 7.09 -0.69 20.66
CA GLN A 153 6.35 -0.04 19.58
C GLN A 153 7.22 1.00 18.84
N ALA A 154 8.00 1.80 19.59
CA ALA A 154 8.90 2.79 19.00
C ALA A 154 10.01 2.11 18.18
N GLU A 155 10.60 1.04 18.71
CA GLU A 155 11.59 0.23 17.99
C GLU A 155 11.01 -0.39 16.71
N PHE A 156 9.81 -0.98 16.79
CA PHE A 156 9.12 -1.53 15.64
C PHE A 156 8.87 -0.47 14.56
N GLN A 157 8.42 0.74 14.95
CA GLN A 157 8.23 1.85 14.00
C GLN A 157 9.52 2.23 13.30
N ALA A 158 10.62 2.34 14.04
CA ALA A 158 11.93 2.69 13.48
C ALA A 158 12.42 1.63 12.50
N VAL A 159 12.36 0.35 12.87
CA VAL A 159 12.77 -0.77 12.02
C VAL A 159 11.88 -0.87 10.77
N HIS A 160 10.56 -0.72 10.92
CA HIS A 160 9.63 -0.74 9.79
C HIS A 160 9.89 0.40 8.83
N SER A 161 10.08 1.63 9.33
CA SER A 161 10.39 2.81 8.52
C SER A 161 11.69 2.61 7.73
N ASN A 162 12.75 2.11 8.39
CA ASN A 162 14.02 1.82 7.73
C ASN A 162 13.88 0.72 6.66
N THR A 163 13.09 -0.32 6.94
CA THR A 163 12.84 -1.40 5.99
C THR A 163 12.09 -0.90 4.75
N GLU A 164 11.09 -0.03 4.93
CA GLU A 164 10.36 0.57 3.81
C GLU A 164 11.25 1.54 3.01
N ALA A 165 12.10 2.34 3.66
CA ALA A 165 13.07 3.19 2.99
C ALA A 165 14.03 2.36 2.13
N LEU A 166 14.62 1.29 2.68
CA LEU A 166 15.49 0.38 1.94
C LEU A 166 14.77 -0.32 0.77
N ARG A 167 13.49 -0.64 0.91
CA ARG A 167 12.69 -1.22 -0.19
C ARG A 167 12.43 -0.21 -1.30
N GLN A 168 12.20 1.05 -0.96
CA GLN A 168 12.01 2.13 -1.93
C GLN A 168 13.30 2.49 -2.64
N GLU A 169 14.43 2.48 -1.93
CA GLU A 169 15.76 2.72 -2.48
C GLU A 169 16.29 1.53 -3.28
N SER A 170 15.92 0.29 -2.91
CA SER A 170 16.29 -0.88 -3.69
C SER A 170 15.50 -0.88 -4.99
N MET A 171 16.10 -0.38 -6.05
CA MET A 171 15.60 -0.59 -7.41
C MET A 171 15.29 -2.08 -7.59
N ASN A 172 14.16 -2.35 -8.24
CA ASN A 172 13.76 -3.72 -8.55
C ASN A 172 14.95 -4.48 -9.16
N PRO A 173 15.40 -5.62 -8.60
CA PRO A 173 16.56 -6.36 -9.11
C PRO A 173 16.50 -6.67 -10.61
N ALA A 174 15.28 -6.79 -11.17
CA ALA A 174 15.06 -6.98 -12.59
C ALA A 174 15.39 -5.72 -13.42
N GLU A 175 15.10 -4.53 -12.89
CA GLU A 175 15.43 -3.25 -13.55
C GLU A 175 16.93 -2.98 -13.50
N LEU A 176 17.55 -3.19 -12.32
CA LEU A 176 19.01 -3.09 -12.16
C LEU A 176 19.75 -4.04 -13.13
N LYS A 177 19.29 -5.29 -13.25
CA LYS A 177 19.88 -6.26 -14.16
C LYS A 177 19.75 -5.82 -15.62
N LYS A 178 18.62 -5.22 -15.98
CA LYS A 178 18.39 -4.68 -17.33
C LYS A 178 19.32 -3.48 -17.61
N GLU A 179 19.48 -2.59 -16.65
CA GLU A 179 20.37 -1.43 -16.75
C GLU A 179 21.84 -1.84 -16.86
N ILE A 180 22.28 -2.81 -16.04
CA ILE A 180 23.63 -3.38 -16.14
C ILE A 180 23.88 -3.95 -17.55
N THR A 181 22.94 -4.74 -18.07
CA THR A 181 23.05 -5.32 -19.42
C THR A 181 23.14 -4.25 -20.49
N GLN A 182 22.38 -3.17 -20.36
CA GLN A 182 22.43 -2.04 -21.29
C GLN A 182 23.78 -1.31 -21.23
N LEU A 183 24.27 -1.02 -20.04
CA LEU A 183 25.57 -0.38 -19.83
C LEU A 183 26.74 -1.25 -20.34
N GLU A 184 26.64 -2.57 -20.18
CA GLU A 184 27.63 -3.50 -20.75
C GLU A 184 27.62 -3.46 -22.27
N GLN A 185 26.47 -3.40 -22.92
CA GLN A 185 26.34 -3.26 -24.38
C GLN A 185 26.92 -1.92 -24.88
N GLU A 186 26.63 -0.82 -24.21
CA GLU A 186 27.17 0.50 -24.53
C GLU A 186 28.70 0.51 -24.39
N LYS A 187 29.24 -0.08 -23.32
CA LYS A 187 30.68 -0.25 -23.12
C LYS A 187 31.31 -1.01 -24.28
N GLU A 188 30.73 -2.11 -24.72
CA GLU A 188 31.26 -2.91 -25.84
C GLU A 188 31.23 -2.12 -27.16
N GLN A 189 30.14 -1.38 -27.42
CA GLN A 189 30.04 -0.49 -28.58
C GLN A 189 31.13 0.61 -28.57
N LEU A 190 31.38 1.21 -27.40
CA LEU A 190 32.40 2.22 -27.23
C LEU A 190 33.80 1.64 -27.43
N LEU A 191 34.07 0.45 -26.88
CA LEU A 191 35.35 -0.26 -27.10
C LEU A 191 35.57 -0.58 -28.58
N THR A 192 34.55 -1.01 -29.29
CA THR A 192 34.61 -1.29 -30.72
C THR A 192 34.94 0.00 -31.52
N LYS A 193 34.27 1.12 -31.18
CA LYS A 193 34.56 2.43 -31.78
C LYS A 193 36.00 2.87 -31.51
N ILE A 194 36.48 2.75 -30.28
CA ILE A 194 37.85 3.08 -29.91
C ILE A 194 38.85 2.25 -30.72
N ASN A 195 38.60 0.94 -30.87
CA ASN A 195 39.46 0.06 -31.64
C ASN A 195 39.46 0.42 -33.15
N LEU A 196 38.30 0.80 -33.69
CA LEU A 196 38.18 1.29 -35.07
C LEU A 196 38.96 2.60 -35.28
N PHE A 197 38.92 3.52 -34.30
CA PHE A 197 39.71 4.77 -34.36
C PHE A 197 41.21 4.50 -34.21
N LYS A 198 41.60 3.59 -33.32
CA LYS A 198 43.01 3.16 -33.19
C LYS A 198 43.59 2.58 -34.48
N ASN A 199 42.76 1.84 -35.23
CA ASN A 199 43.15 1.21 -36.47
C ASN A 199 43.09 2.17 -37.69
N ARG A 200 42.41 3.32 -37.59
CA ARG A 200 42.24 4.30 -38.66
C ARG A 200 43.12 5.55 -38.55
N GLY A 201 43.63 5.84 -37.36
CA GLY A 201 44.35 7.08 -37.10
C GLY A 201 45.84 6.87 -36.82
N ASP A 202 46.67 7.83 -37.22
CA ASP A 202 48.05 7.91 -36.80
C ASP A 202 48.14 7.76 -35.27
N SER A 203 48.86 6.75 -34.84
CA SER A 203 48.91 6.25 -33.46
C SER A 203 49.38 7.31 -32.44
N GLN A 204 50.03 8.39 -32.87
CA GLN A 204 50.57 9.42 -31.99
C GLN A 204 49.54 10.45 -31.51
N ASP A 205 48.66 10.93 -32.38
CA ASP A 205 47.67 11.94 -32.02
C ASP A 205 46.57 11.37 -31.08
N PHE A 206 46.26 10.10 -31.27
CA PHE A 206 45.28 9.42 -30.42
C PHE A 206 45.82 9.15 -28.99
N GLN A 207 47.11 8.83 -28.86
CA GLN A 207 47.75 8.67 -27.55
C GLN A 207 47.85 9.99 -26.80
N LEU A 208 48.16 11.10 -27.48
CA LEU A 208 48.16 12.43 -26.87
C LEU A 208 46.77 12.85 -26.35
N LEU A 209 45.71 12.51 -27.07
CA LEU A 209 44.33 12.78 -26.66
C LEU A 209 43.89 11.94 -25.44
N LEU A 210 44.31 10.67 -25.39
CA LEU A 210 44.07 9.79 -24.25
C LEU A 210 44.81 10.26 -22.99
N ASP A 211 46.06 10.70 -23.14
CA ASP A 211 46.83 11.23 -22.01
C ASP A 211 46.27 12.56 -21.50
N ALA A 212 45.82 13.43 -22.40
CA ALA A 212 45.18 14.69 -22.05
C ALA A 212 43.83 14.47 -21.29
N THR A 213 43.00 13.54 -21.78
CA THR A 213 41.72 13.20 -21.13
C THR A 213 41.92 12.50 -19.79
N SER A 214 42.96 11.66 -19.66
CA SER A 214 43.29 11.00 -18.40
C SER A 214 43.82 11.98 -17.34
N LYS A 215 44.55 13.01 -17.75
CA LYS A 215 44.99 14.09 -16.85
C LYS A 215 43.83 14.96 -16.39
N LEU A 216 42.94 15.35 -17.30
CA LEU A 216 41.73 16.12 -16.96
C LEU A 216 40.83 15.39 -15.95
N ARG A 217 40.70 14.08 -16.07
CA ARG A 217 39.90 13.26 -15.16
C ARG A 217 40.49 13.18 -13.75
N LYS A 218 41.83 13.13 -13.65
CA LYS A 218 42.54 13.16 -12.37
C LYS A 218 42.54 14.54 -11.68
N GLU A 219 42.28 15.60 -12.42
CA GLU A 219 42.13 16.95 -11.87
C GLU A 219 40.67 17.25 -11.45
N GLN A 220 39.68 16.41 -11.86
CA GLN A 220 38.26 16.52 -11.48
C GLN A 220 37.86 15.60 -10.32
N GLU A 221 38.71 14.65 -9.92
CA GLU A 221 38.58 13.84 -8.70
C GLU A 221 39.30 14.50 -7.52
#